data_df956e674c516803436d59237a40ca76
#
_entry.id   df956e674c516803436d59237a40ca76
#
_cell.length_a   1.000
_cell.length_b   1.000
_cell.length_c   1.000
_cell.angle_alpha   90.00
_cell.angle_beta   90.00
_cell.angle_gamma   90.00
#
_symmetry.space_group_name_H-M   'P 1'
#
loop_
_entity.id
_entity.type
_entity.pdbx_description
1 polymer ?
#
loop_
_entity_poly.entity_id
_entity_poly.type
_entity_poly.pdbx_seq_one_letter_code
_entity_poly.pdbx_strand_id
1 'polypeptide(L)'
;RDQPRSRGLGDVYKRQEIRQRIVRHRIRMGLLIVLVIALIAGAVVLAMHLLDGYSYTSYSVTGSINREDTATSQYIAYQGGYIKYSNDGVSYYTDKGKAIWNQTYSMQKPQVKMCEECVAVGDINGNTVYVFNKSGLLGKIDTSLVISQIEVAANGAVVAVLEDNEANYINMYSKEGTKIYSIKTTVSGDGYPLDVSISNDAAKLIASYVYVSGEDIKTNVVFYNFSEVGQNETERVVGGFNHYNDTLVGDVQFLSNNIAVAVGENVISIYKIKEYPSLEKEISCLLYTSPSPRDRG
;
A
#
# COMPACT_ATOMS: atom_id res chain seq x y z
N ARG A 1 -87.61 -40.35 -8.16
CA ARG A 1 -86.48 -41.31 -8.14
C ARG A 1 -85.30 -40.63 -8.87
N ASP A 2 -84.49 -39.92 -8.15
CA ASP A 2 -83.28 -39.33 -8.67
C ASP A 2 -82.14 -40.35 -8.54
N GLN A 3 -81.51 -40.66 -9.66
CA GLN A 3 -80.28 -41.45 -9.70
C GLN A 3 -79.11 -40.56 -9.36
N PRO A 4 -78.21 -40.99 -8.46
CA PRO A 4 -77.02 -40.22 -8.20
C PRO A 4 -76.04 -40.26 -9.39
N ARG A 5 -75.76 -39.12 -9.98
CA ARG A 5 -74.75 -38.96 -11.02
C ARG A 5 -73.37 -39.37 -10.49
N SER A 6 -72.75 -40.32 -11.16
CA SER A 6 -71.37 -40.75 -10.91
C SER A 6 -70.36 -39.59 -11.19
N ARG A 7 -70.18 -38.69 -10.21
CA ARG A 7 -69.14 -37.69 -10.16
C ARG A 7 -67.94 -38.25 -9.39
N GLY A 8 -67.13 -39.04 -10.01
CA GLY A 8 -66.01 -39.51 -9.23
C GLY A 8 -64.72 -39.94 -9.98
N LEU A 9 -64.88 -40.62 -11.09
CA LEU A 9 -63.72 -41.21 -11.77
C LEU A 9 -63.00 -40.22 -12.72
N GLY A 10 -63.73 -39.35 -13.43
CA GLY A 10 -63.15 -38.39 -14.36
C GLY A 10 -62.28 -37.26 -13.67
N ASP A 11 -62.71 -36.88 -12.47
CA ASP A 11 -61.95 -35.84 -11.69
C ASP A 11 -60.71 -36.42 -11.05
N VAL A 12 -60.65 -37.68 -10.71
CA VAL A 12 -59.47 -38.34 -10.15
C VAL A 12 -58.36 -38.47 -11.22
N TYR A 13 -58.72 -38.88 -12.45
CA TYR A 13 -57.78 -38.98 -13.58
C TYR A 13 -57.20 -37.58 -13.97
N LYS A 14 -58.05 -36.55 -14.05
CA LYS A 14 -57.62 -35.20 -14.34
C LYS A 14 -56.67 -34.66 -13.26
N ARG A 15 -56.94 -34.90 -11.98
CA ARG A 15 -56.05 -34.51 -10.86
C ARG A 15 -54.69 -35.23 -10.91
N GLN A 16 -54.68 -36.49 -11.35
CA GLN A 16 -53.49 -37.30 -11.48
C GLN A 16 -52.61 -36.81 -12.64
N GLU A 17 -53.19 -36.48 -13.80
CA GLU A 17 -52.46 -35.85 -14.92
C GLU A 17 -51.91 -34.48 -14.58
N ILE A 18 -52.67 -33.63 -13.88
CA ILE A 18 -52.21 -32.31 -13.43
C ILE A 18 -51.04 -32.47 -12.45
N ARG A 19 -51.12 -33.38 -11.48
CA ARG A 19 -50.01 -33.68 -10.56
C ARG A 19 -48.77 -34.16 -11.30
N GLN A 20 -48.88 -35.03 -12.28
CA GLN A 20 -47.74 -35.48 -13.07
C GLN A 20 -47.11 -34.36 -13.91
N ARG A 21 -47.91 -33.44 -14.46
CA ARG A 21 -47.41 -32.26 -15.16
C ARG A 21 -46.66 -31.30 -14.22
N ILE A 22 -47.20 -31.05 -13.03
CA ILE A 22 -46.56 -30.21 -12.00
C ILE A 22 -45.23 -30.84 -11.53
N VAL A 23 -45.21 -32.13 -11.27
CA VAL A 23 -44.00 -32.86 -10.85
C VAL A 23 -42.94 -32.82 -11.96
N ARG A 24 -43.31 -33.11 -13.22
CA ARG A 24 -42.38 -33.00 -14.35
C ARG A 24 -41.86 -31.58 -14.55
N HIS A 25 -42.72 -30.56 -14.36
CA HIS A 25 -42.27 -29.16 -14.42
C HIS A 25 -41.31 -28.80 -13.29
N ARG A 26 -41.59 -29.21 -12.05
CA ARG A 26 -40.71 -29.01 -10.91
C ARG A 26 -39.36 -29.73 -11.09
N ILE A 27 -39.36 -30.95 -11.62
CA ILE A 27 -38.11 -31.67 -11.93
C ILE A 27 -37.32 -30.96 -13.03
N ARG A 28 -37.98 -30.51 -14.12
CA ARG A 28 -37.31 -29.76 -15.19
C ARG A 28 -36.76 -28.43 -14.70
N MET A 29 -37.49 -27.70 -13.87
CA MET A 29 -37.01 -26.47 -13.25
C MET A 29 -35.86 -26.73 -12.29
N GLY A 30 -35.92 -27.78 -11.48
CA GLY A 30 -34.83 -28.20 -10.61
C GLY A 30 -33.56 -28.54 -11.39
N LEU A 31 -33.69 -29.30 -12.48
CA LEU A 31 -32.58 -29.64 -13.37
C LEU A 31 -31.97 -28.40 -14.05
N LEU A 32 -32.81 -27.42 -14.47
CA LEU A 32 -32.33 -26.15 -15.02
C LEU A 32 -31.56 -25.34 -14.00
N ILE A 33 -32.04 -25.26 -12.76
CA ILE A 33 -31.33 -24.55 -11.68
C ILE A 33 -29.98 -25.20 -11.39
N VAL A 34 -29.92 -26.53 -11.30
CA VAL A 34 -28.66 -27.26 -11.10
C VAL A 34 -27.69 -27.03 -12.28
N LEU A 35 -28.20 -27.02 -13.52
CA LEU A 35 -27.39 -26.74 -14.70
C LEU A 35 -26.81 -25.33 -14.66
N VAL A 36 -27.61 -24.33 -14.29
CA VAL A 36 -27.16 -22.93 -14.17
C VAL A 36 -26.08 -22.78 -13.07
N ILE A 37 -26.29 -23.43 -11.91
CA ILE A 37 -25.30 -23.43 -10.83
C ILE A 37 -24.00 -24.10 -11.29
N ALA A 38 -24.09 -25.23 -12.01
CA ALA A 38 -22.90 -25.90 -12.54
C ALA A 38 -22.15 -25.07 -13.58
N LEU A 39 -22.86 -24.31 -14.43
CA LEU A 39 -22.25 -23.38 -15.40
C LEU A 39 -21.58 -22.22 -14.69
N ILE A 40 -22.18 -21.64 -13.66
CA ILE A 40 -21.58 -20.56 -12.87
C ILE A 40 -20.32 -21.07 -12.15
N ALA A 41 -20.41 -22.24 -11.51
CA ALA A 41 -19.25 -22.85 -10.85
C ALA A 41 -18.11 -23.15 -11.84
N GLY A 42 -18.43 -23.67 -13.03
CA GLY A 42 -17.45 -23.87 -14.09
C GLY A 42 -16.82 -22.58 -14.59
N ALA A 43 -17.61 -21.51 -14.76
CA ALA A 43 -17.12 -20.21 -15.15
C ALA A 43 -16.19 -19.59 -14.08
N VAL A 44 -16.52 -19.75 -12.80
CA VAL A 44 -15.67 -19.27 -11.69
C VAL A 44 -14.34 -20.03 -11.63
N VAL A 45 -14.38 -21.38 -11.78
CA VAL A 45 -13.14 -22.18 -11.83
C VAL A 45 -12.29 -21.82 -13.04
N LEU A 46 -12.92 -21.63 -14.22
CA LEU A 46 -12.22 -21.19 -15.42
C LEU A 46 -11.59 -19.79 -15.24
N ALA A 47 -12.34 -18.86 -14.64
CA ALA A 47 -11.84 -17.51 -14.35
C ALA A 47 -10.65 -17.56 -13.36
N MET A 48 -10.73 -18.37 -12.29
CA MET A 48 -9.60 -18.56 -11.37
C MET A 48 -8.40 -19.17 -12.10
N HIS A 49 -8.59 -20.18 -12.93
CA HIS A 49 -7.51 -20.79 -13.70
C HIS A 49 -6.87 -19.82 -14.70
N LEU A 50 -7.66 -18.92 -15.30
CA LEU A 50 -7.14 -17.89 -16.21
C LEU A 50 -6.39 -16.77 -15.45
N LEU A 51 -6.79 -16.49 -14.21
CA LEU A 51 -6.12 -15.49 -13.35
C LEU A 51 -4.84 -16.04 -12.69
N ASP A 52 -4.84 -17.31 -12.27
CA ASP A 52 -3.65 -17.96 -11.68
C ASP A 52 -2.58 -18.37 -12.72
N GLY A 53 -2.91 -18.34 -14.01
CA GLY A 53 -2.08 -18.86 -15.09
C GLY A 53 -0.99 -17.95 -15.64
N TYR A 54 -0.80 -16.73 -15.12
CA TYR A 54 0.26 -15.82 -15.57
C TYR A 54 1.58 -16.06 -14.83
N SER A 55 2.14 -17.26 -14.95
CA SER A 55 3.56 -17.45 -14.66
C SER A 55 4.36 -17.04 -15.89
N TYR A 56 5.10 -15.94 -15.79
CA TYR A 56 6.02 -15.52 -16.84
C TYR A 56 7.18 -16.52 -16.93
N THR A 57 7.15 -17.43 -17.89
CA THR A 57 8.16 -18.46 -18.12
C THR A 57 9.25 -18.01 -19.10
N SER A 58 9.04 -16.91 -19.81
CA SER A 58 10.00 -16.36 -20.77
C SER A 58 9.84 -14.84 -20.90
N TYR A 59 10.91 -14.19 -21.30
CA TYR A 59 10.91 -12.77 -21.65
C TYR A 59 11.54 -12.60 -23.05
N SER A 60 11.15 -11.55 -23.76
CA SER A 60 11.80 -11.11 -24.99
C SER A 60 12.36 -9.70 -24.78
N VAL A 61 13.60 -9.50 -25.19
CA VAL A 61 14.22 -8.16 -25.18
C VAL A 61 13.66 -7.39 -26.37
N THR A 62 12.83 -6.38 -26.12
CA THR A 62 12.19 -5.55 -27.14
C THR A 62 13.06 -4.38 -27.61
N GLY A 63 14.13 -4.06 -26.87
CA GLY A 63 15.07 -2.99 -27.19
C GLY A 63 16.26 -2.99 -26.25
N SER A 64 17.37 -2.45 -26.72
CA SER A 64 18.54 -2.15 -25.91
C SER A 64 19.02 -0.73 -26.20
N ILE A 65 19.49 -0.04 -25.19
CA ILE A 65 19.98 1.34 -25.29
C ILE A 65 21.37 1.36 -24.71
N ASN A 66 22.32 1.98 -25.44
CA ASN A 66 23.65 2.21 -24.91
C ASN A 66 23.58 3.19 -23.74
N ARG A 67 24.17 2.79 -22.63
CA ARG A 67 24.17 3.58 -21.40
C ARG A 67 25.40 4.48 -21.37
N GLU A 68 25.17 5.79 -21.22
CA GLU A 68 26.19 6.74 -20.79
C GLU A 68 25.95 7.02 -19.31
N ASP A 69 26.57 6.23 -18.44
CA ASP A 69 26.32 6.27 -17.00
C ASP A 69 27.51 6.77 -16.22
N THR A 70 27.21 7.47 -15.13
CA THR A 70 28.16 7.67 -14.04
C THR A 70 28.10 6.49 -13.07
N ALA A 71 29.10 6.33 -12.23
CA ALA A 71 29.15 5.27 -11.22
C ALA A 71 27.98 5.32 -10.21
N THR A 72 27.34 6.48 -10.07
CA THR A 72 26.21 6.73 -9.15
C THR A 72 24.84 6.65 -9.81
N SER A 73 24.76 6.33 -11.13
CA SER A 73 23.49 6.27 -11.85
C SER A 73 22.63 5.11 -11.38
N GLN A 74 21.39 5.42 -11.01
CA GLN A 74 20.36 4.46 -10.60
C GLN A 74 19.12 4.59 -11.49
N TYR A 75 18.33 3.52 -11.58
CA TYR A 75 17.16 3.42 -12.45
C TYR A 75 15.97 2.86 -11.68
N ILE A 76 14.81 3.45 -11.91
CA ILE A 76 13.54 2.99 -11.34
C ILE A 76 12.45 3.05 -12.39
N ALA A 77 11.59 2.02 -12.45
CA ALA A 77 10.46 1.99 -13.37
C ALA A 77 9.45 3.07 -12.99
N TYR A 78 8.92 3.80 -13.98
CA TYR A 78 7.95 4.86 -13.77
C TYR A 78 7.07 5.05 -14.99
N GLN A 79 5.73 4.96 -14.82
CA GLN A 79 4.70 5.33 -15.81
C GLN A 79 4.94 4.82 -17.24
N GLY A 80 5.31 3.54 -17.38
CA GLY A 80 5.59 2.92 -18.69
C GLY A 80 6.94 3.30 -19.30
N GLY A 81 7.79 3.96 -18.55
CA GLY A 81 9.17 4.28 -18.86
C GLY A 81 10.05 4.08 -17.63
N TYR A 82 11.09 4.90 -17.47
CA TYR A 82 11.97 4.84 -16.33
C TYR A 82 12.56 6.20 -15.96
N ILE A 83 12.81 6.39 -14.68
CA ILE A 83 13.59 7.49 -14.15
C ILE A 83 15.03 7.04 -13.97
N LYS A 84 15.97 7.81 -14.50
CA LYS A 84 17.40 7.75 -14.23
C LYS A 84 17.74 8.87 -13.28
N TYR A 85 18.41 8.57 -12.17
CA TYR A 85 18.87 9.58 -11.23
C TYR A 85 20.29 9.28 -10.74
N SER A 86 20.97 10.33 -10.33
CA SER A 86 22.33 10.31 -9.79
C SER A 86 22.51 11.47 -8.82
N ASN A 87 23.71 11.68 -8.31
CA ASN A 87 24.05 12.84 -7.49
C ASN A 87 23.91 14.19 -8.24
N ASP A 88 23.96 14.17 -9.59
CA ASP A 88 24.01 15.36 -10.43
C ASP A 88 22.66 15.72 -11.08
N GLY A 89 21.67 14.84 -11.00
CA GLY A 89 20.37 15.10 -11.59
C GLY A 89 19.47 13.89 -11.74
N VAL A 90 18.26 14.16 -12.23
CA VAL A 90 17.21 13.18 -12.51
C VAL A 90 16.63 13.41 -13.89
N SER A 91 16.30 12.34 -14.60
CA SER A 91 15.72 12.39 -15.93
C SER A 91 14.64 11.31 -16.08
N TYR A 92 13.58 11.63 -16.80
CA TYR A 92 12.55 10.68 -17.18
C TYR A 92 12.66 10.31 -18.64
N TYR A 93 12.65 9.02 -18.93
CA TYR A 93 12.74 8.43 -20.27
C TYR A 93 11.52 7.55 -20.53
N THR A 94 11.11 7.52 -21.80
CA THR A 94 10.13 6.51 -22.26
C THR A 94 10.75 5.10 -22.24
N ASP A 95 9.92 4.09 -22.45
CA ASP A 95 10.33 2.68 -22.70
C ASP A 95 11.30 2.53 -23.87
N LYS A 96 11.25 3.45 -24.85
CA LYS A 96 12.14 3.50 -26.03
C LYS A 96 13.42 4.33 -25.80
N GLY A 97 13.65 4.81 -24.58
CA GLY A 97 14.83 5.59 -24.22
C GLY A 97 14.81 7.04 -24.69
N LYS A 98 13.67 7.58 -25.12
CA LYS A 98 13.55 9.01 -25.44
C LYS A 98 13.41 9.79 -24.13
N ALA A 99 14.32 10.75 -23.90
CA ALA A 99 14.22 11.68 -22.79
C ALA A 99 12.97 12.55 -22.93
N ILE A 100 12.18 12.64 -21.86
CA ILE A 100 11.00 13.50 -21.77
C ILE A 100 11.36 14.80 -21.07
N TRP A 101 11.98 14.71 -19.90
CA TRP A 101 12.49 15.86 -19.15
C TRP A 101 13.76 15.48 -18.38
N ASN A 102 14.48 16.50 -17.98
CA ASN A 102 15.71 16.40 -17.21
C ASN A 102 15.75 17.56 -16.21
N GLN A 103 16.22 17.30 -15.01
CA GLN A 103 16.51 18.30 -13.97
C GLN A 103 17.88 18.03 -13.39
N THR A 104 18.73 19.04 -13.45
CA THR A 104 20.04 19.01 -12.78
C THR A 104 19.93 19.51 -11.34
N TYR A 105 20.68 18.91 -10.47
CA TYR A 105 20.88 19.31 -9.07
C TYR A 105 22.26 18.85 -8.59
N SER A 106 22.62 19.17 -7.37
CA SER A 106 23.79 18.60 -6.71
C SER A 106 23.30 18.06 -5.35
N MET A 107 23.24 16.74 -5.22
CA MET A 107 22.82 16.04 -4.02
C MET A 107 23.91 15.06 -3.59
N GLN A 108 24.06 14.87 -2.28
CA GLN A 108 25.03 13.91 -1.74
C GLN A 108 24.47 12.50 -1.73
N LYS A 109 23.19 12.34 -1.33
CA LYS A 109 22.55 11.04 -1.21
C LYS A 109 21.09 11.12 -1.70
N PRO A 110 20.88 11.22 -3.03
CA PRO A 110 19.53 11.31 -3.57
C PRO A 110 18.73 10.04 -3.28
N GLN A 111 17.54 10.22 -2.72
CA GLN A 111 16.53 9.19 -2.53
C GLN A 111 15.31 9.51 -3.38
N VAL A 112 14.78 8.51 -4.09
CA VAL A 112 13.58 8.64 -4.90
C VAL A 112 12.43 7.89 -4.25
N LYS A 113 11.31 8.59 -4.03
CA LYS A 113 10.03 8.01 -3.61
C LYS A 113 8.97 8.34 -4.65
N MET A 114 8.01 7.44 -4.80
CA MET A 114 6.98 7.56 -5.82
C MET A 114 5.63 7.14 -5.28
N CYS A 115 4.61 7.90 -5.67
CA CYS A 115 3.21 7.55 -5.44
C CYS A 115 2.40 7.92 -6.70
N GLU A 116 1.84 6.91 -7.36
CA GLU A 116 1.11 7.05 -8.62
C GLU A 116 1.90 7.83 -9.69
N GLU A 117 1.50 9.07 -9.99
CA GLU A 117 2.16 9.92 -10.98
C GLU A 117 3.19 10.89 -10.37
N CYS A 118 3.27 10.98 -9.05
CA CYS A 118 4.19 11.87 -8.37
C CYS A 118 5.49 11.17 -7.97
N VAL A 119 6.58 11.90 -8.12
CA VAL A 119 7.93 11.48 -7.79
C VAL A 119 8.57 12.54 -6.94
N ALA A 120 9.09 12.19 -5.78
CA ALA A 120 9.93 13.06 -4.97
C ALA A 120 11.38 12.56 -5.01
N VAL A 121 12.31 13.49 -5.19
CA VAL A 121 13.75 13.25 -5.11
C VAL A 121 14.30 14.13 -4.02
N GLY A 122 14.70 13.54 -2.90
CA GLY A 122 15.23 14.26 -1.74
C GLY A 122 16.69 13.94 -1.48
N ASP A 123 17.44 14.93 -1.04
CA ASP A 123 18.82 14.77 -0.61
C ASP A 123 18.86 14.33 0.85
N ILE A 124 19.09 13.04 1.10
CA ILE A 124 19.23 12.51 2.45
C ILE A 124 20.58 12.98 3.02
N ASN A 125 20.55 13.53 4.23
CA ASN A 125 21.57 14.32 4.90
C ASN A 125 21.77 15.73 4.29
N GLY A 126 20.94 16.13 3.35
CA GLY A 126 20.80 17.47 2.84
C GLY A 126 19.48 18.11 3.29
N ASN A 127 19.01 19.12 2.56
CA ASN A 127 17.81 19.88 2.91
C ASN A 127 16.98 20.32 1.70
N THR A 128 17.06 19.57 0.61
CA THR A 128 16.31 19.87 -0.62
C THR A 128 15.54 18.66 -1.10
N VAL A 129 14.28 18.88 -1.51
CA VAL A 129 13.45 17.88 -2.21
C VAL A 129 12.90 18.51 -3.49
N TYR A 130 13.00 17.81 -4.60
CA TYR A 130 12.32 18.14 -5.85
C TYR A 130 11.10 17.21 -6.04
N VAL A 131 9.99 17.78 -6.48
CA VAL A 131 8.76 17.04 -6.78
C VAL A 131 8.47 17.11 -8.26
N PHE A 132 8.24 15.96 -8.87
CA PHE A 132 7.99 15.81 -10.30
C PHE A 132 6.72 15.03 -10.57
N ASN A 133 6.24 15.16 -11.78
CA ASN A 133 5.30 14.23 -12.39
C ASN A 133 5.73 13.86 -13.81
N LYS A 134 4.88 13.19 -14.56
CA LYS A 134 5.14 12.82 -15.96
C LYS A 134 5.46 14.02 -16.87
N SER A 135 4.96 15.21 -16.53
CA SER A 135 5.15 16.43 -17.32
C SER A 135 6.42 17.22 -16.96
N GLY A 136 7.07 16.90 -15.84
CA GLY A 136 8.27 17.55 -15.35
C GLY A 136 8.21 18.03 -13.91
N LEU A 137 8.98 19.03 -13.58
CA LEU A 137 9.09 19.61 -12.24
C LEU A 137 7.76 20.29 -11.83
N LEU A 138 7.26 19.89 -10.65
CA LEU A 138 6.10 20.52 -9.99
C LEU A 138 6.55 21.58 -8.99
N GLY A 139 7.63 21.34 -8.29
CA GLY A 139 8.18 22.29 -7.33
C GLY A 139 9.42 21.79 -6.60
N LYS A 140 9.94 22.69 -5.77
CA LYS A 140 11.12 22.48 -4.92
C LYS A 140 10.76 22.81 -3.48
N ILE A 141 11.23 21.99 -2.57
CA ILE A 141 11.08 22.16 -1.13
C ILE A 141 12.50 22.35 -0.56
N ASP A 142 12.73 23.46 0.14
CA ASP A 142 13.96 23.68 0.90
C ASP A 142 13.59 23.61 2.39
N THR A 143 14.23 22.68 3.11
CA THR A 143 14.02 22.47 4.54
C THR A 143 15.05 23.25 5.35
N SER A 144 14.69 23.64 6.57
CA SER A 144 15.60 24.34 7.49
C SER A 144 16.53 23.40 8.26
N LEU A 145 16.20 22.10 8.28
CA LEU A 145 16.94 21.05 8.99
C LEU A 145 17.28 19.94 8.01
N VAL A 146 18.18 19.09 8.43
CA VAL A 146 18.66 17.95 7.64
C VAL A 146 17.56 16.91 7.47
N ILE A 147 17.40 16.40 6.26
CA ILE A 147 16.41 15.38 5.89
C ILE A 147 17.00 14.01 6.19
N SER A 148 16.29 13.19 6.98
CA SER A 148 16.63 11.79 7.20
C SER A 148 15.79 10.86 6.33
N GLN A 149 14.51 11.23 6.06
CA GLN A 149 13.59 10.43 5.25
C GLN A 149 12.64 11.33 4.49
N ILE A 150 12.14 10.85 3.36
CA ILE A 150 11.05 11.47 2.59
C ILE A 150 10.01 10.45 2.20
N GLU A 151 8.76 10.91 2.10
CA GLU A 151 7.64 10.20 1.48
C GLU A 151 6.84 11.16 0.61
N VAL A 152 6.13 10.63 -0.40
CA VAL A 152 5.31 11.43 -1.33
C VAL A 152 3.93 10.82 -1.50
N ALA A 153 2.91 11.66 -1.52
CA ALA A 153 1.53 11.27 -1.83
C ALA A 153 1.20 11.49 -3.31
N ALA A 154 0.07 10.94 -3.78
CA ALA A 154 -0.34 11.01 -5.18
C ALA A 154 -0.64 12.45 -5.67
N ASN A 155 -1.01 13.35 -4.76
CA ASN A 155 -1.21 14.77 -5.07
C ASN A 155 0.08 15.61 -5.09
N GLY A 156 1.24 14.97 -4.82
CA GLY A 156 2.55 15.60 -4.74
C GLY A 156 2.90 16.21 -3.38
N ALA A 157 2.05 16.07 -2.37
CA ALA A 157 2.43 16.42 -1.00
C ALA A 157 3.59 15.54 -0.53
N VAL A 158 4.56 16.13 0.12
CA VAL A 158 5.77 15.46 0.61
C VAL A 158 5.80 15.50 2.13
N VAL A 159 6.08 14.36 2.73
CA VAL A 159 6.48 14.27 4.13
C VAL A 159 7.99 14.16 4.19
N ALA A 160 8.62 14.97 5.02
CA ALA A 160 10.05 14.90 5.31
C ALA A 160 10.24 14.74 6.82
N VAL A 161 11.02 13.74 7.20
CA VAL A 161 11.53 13.60 8.56
C VAL A 161 12.82 14.39 8.64
N LEU A 162 12.86 15.35 9.55
CA LEU A 162 13.96 16.28 9.72
C LEU A 162 14.59 16.07 11.09
N GLU A 163 15.90 16.07 11.13
CA GLU A 163 16.69 15.86 12.36
C GLU A 163 17.26 17.18 12.90
N ASP A 164 17.13 17.33 14.20
CA ASP A 164 17.80 18.35 15.00
C ASP A 164 18.47 17.67 16.21
N ASN A 165 19.33 18.37 16.92
CA ASN A 165 20.10 17.83 18.05
C ASN A 165 19.21 17.32 19.19
N GLU A 166 18.07 17.97 19.44
CA GLU A 166 17.20 17.70 20.60
C GLU A 166 15.82 17.14 20.21
N ALA A 167 15.44 17.25 18.95
CA ALA A 167 14.12 16.88 18.48
C ALA A 167 14.14 16.45 17.01
N ASN A 168 13.15 15.66 16.62
CA ASN A 168 12.87 15.36 15.23
C ASN A 168 11.58 16.05 14.81
N TYR A 169 11.45 16.35 13.54
CA TYR A 169 10.26 16.98 12.99
C TYR A 169 9.78 16.15 11.79
N ILE A 170 8.51 15.77 11.81
CA ILE A 170 7.85 15.20 10.66
C ILE A 170 7.03 16.32 10.03
N ASN A 171 7.56 16.89 8.96
CA ASN A 171 6.96 18.02 8.27
C ASN A 171 6.26 17.57 6.99
N MET A 172 5.04 18.07 6.79
CA MET A 172 4.31 17.91 5.54
C MET A 172 4.41 19.21 4.74
N TYR A 173 4.71 19.09 3.46
CA TYR A 173 4.82 20.20 2.51
C TYR A 173 3.88 19.97 1.33
N SER A 174 3.36 21.06 0.75
CA SER A 174 2.74 21.00 -0.57
C SER A 174 3.81 20.76 -1.64
N LYS A 175 3.40 20.34 -2.82
CA LYS A 175 4.30 20.18 -3.97
C LYS A 175 5.00 21.47 -4.38
N GLU A 176 4.46 22.64 -4.03
CA GLU A 176 5.04 23.97 -4.26
C GLU A 176 6.06 24.38 -3.18
N GLY A 177 6.24 23.59 -2.13
CA GLY A 177 7.21 23.85 -1.05
C GLY A 177 6.63 24.56 0.17
N THR A 178 5.32 24.82 0.22
CA THR A 178 4.68 25.41 1.40
C THR A 178 4.53 24.36 2.51
N LYS A 179 5.01 24.64 3.71
CA LYS A 179 4.82 23.78 4.87
C LYS A 179 3.36 23.81 5.31
N ILE A 180 2.71 22.65 5.29
CA ILE A 180 1.30 22.45 5.64
C ILE A 180 1.16 22.14 7.11
N TYR A 181 1.99 21.22 7.62
CA TYR A 181 1.94 20.75 9.00
C TYR A 181 3.32 20.36 9.51
N SER A 182 3.46 20.35 10.85
CA SER A 182 4.70 19.95 11.52
C SER A 182 4.36 19.19 12.80
N ILE A 183 4.90 18.00 12.95
CA ILE A 183 4.86 17.19 14.17
C ILE A 183 6.27 17.28 14.76
N LYS A 184 6.37 17.75 16.02
CA LYS A 184 7.62 17.75 16.75
C LYS A 184 7.66 16.53 17.66
N THR A 185 8.72 15.75 17.62
CA THR A 185 8.94 14.61 18.52
C THR A 185 10.27 14.75 19.23
N THR A 186 10.32 14.31 20.47
CA THR A 186 11.54 14.29 21.28
C THR A 186 11.93 12.85 21.58
N VAL A 187 13.20 12.54 21.50
CA VAL A 187 13.70 11.17 21.73
C VAL A 187 13.33 10.68 23.14
N SER A 188 13.34 11.58 24.13
CA SER A 188 13.01 11.24 25.53
C SER A 188 11.52 11.11 25.81
N GLY A 189 10.64 11.74 25.02
CA GLY A 189 9.18 11.72 25.21
C GLY A 189 8.47 10.75 24.28
N ASP A 190 8.70 10.93 22.99
CA ASP A 190 7.95 10.24 21.93
C ASP A 190 8.72 9.07 21.31
N GLY A 191 10.04 9.12 21.42
CA GLY A 191 10.96 8.23 20.72
C GLY A 191 11.52 8.82 19.44
N TYR A 192 12.43 8.08 18.82
CA TYR A 192 13.05 8.44 17.54
C TYR A 192 12.21 7.84 16.39
N PRO A 193 11.79 8.62 15.38
CA PRO A 193 11.03 8.12 14.23
C PRO A 193 11.94 7.24 13.36
N LEU A 194 11.64 5.93 13.31
CA LEU A 194 12.36 4.96 12.50
C LEU A 194 11.93 5.01 11.05
N ASP A 195 10.61 5.04 10.83
CA ASP A 195 10.04 5.05 9.50
C ASP A 195 8.67 5.73 9.49
N VAL A 196 8.32 6.33 8.35
CA VAL A 196 7.04 7.00 8.13
C VAL A 196 6.47 6.63 6.77
N SER A 197 5.15 6.59 6.68
CA SER A 197 4.46 6.44 5.40
C SER A 197 3.22 7.32 5.36
N ILE A 198 2.93 7.89 4.20
CA ILE A 198 1.75 8.73 3.95
C ILE A 198 0.76 7.99 3.06
N SER A 199 -0.54 8.17 3.31
CA SER A 199 -1.58 7.65 2.42
C SER A 199 -1.57 8.36 1.06
N ASN A 200 -2.03 7.68 -0.01
CA ASN A 200 -2.02 8.25 -1.36
C ASN A 200 -2.76 9.59 -1.46
N ASP A 201 -3.82 9.77 -0.68
CA ASP A 201 -4.62 11.01 -0.61
C ASP A 201 -4.00 12.09 0.28
N ALA A 202 -2.83 11.84 0.90
CA ALA A 202 -2.16 12.71 1.85
C ALA A 202 -2.96 13.01 3.14
N ALA A 203 -4.04 12.28 3.40
CA ALA A 203 -4.91 12.54 4.55
C ALA A 203 -4.43 11.87 5.84
N LYS A 204 -3.60 10.84 5.75
CA LYS A 204 -3.17 10.04 6.91
C LYS A 204 -1.68 9.74 6.85
N LEU A 205 -1.07 9.66 8.03
CA LEU A 205 0.34 9.26 8.20
C LEU A 205 0.40 8.14 9.24
N ILE A 206 1.26 7.17 9.01
CA ILE A 206 1.71 6.19 9.99
C ILE A 206 3.20 6.45 10.26
N ALA A 207 3.60 6.33 11.51
CA ALA A 207 4.99 6.42 11.91
C ALA A 207 5.34 5.36 12.94
N SER A 208 6.50 4.75 12.82
CA SER A 208 7.09 3.91 13.86
C SER A 208 8.12 4.70 14.64
N TYR A 209 8.10 4.57 15.95
CA TYR A 209 9.02 5.24 16.87
C TYR A 209 9.74 4.21 17.73
N VAL A 210 11.04 4.36 17.87
CA VAL A 210 11.83 3.58 18.83
C VAL A 210 12.14 4.42 20.05
N TYR A 211 11.99 3.81 21.24
CA TYR A 211 12.33 4.45 22.51
C TYR A 211 12.92 3.44 23.49
N VAL A 212 13.63 3.95 24.49
CA VAL A 212 14.23 3.15 25.55
C VAL A 212 13.34 3.22 26.78
N SER A 213 12.97 2.06 27.32
CA SER A 213 12.18 1.94 28.55
C SER A 213 12.89 1.02 29.55
N GLY A 214 13.62 1.60 30.49
CA GLY A 214 14.51 0.86 31.38
C GLY A 214 15.70 0.29 30.60
N GLU A 215 15.87 -1.02 30.57
CA GLU A 215 16.90 -1.73 29.81
C GLU A 215 16.42 -2.21 28.42
N ASP A 216 15.13 -2.04 28.11
CA ASP A 216 14.51 -2.55 26.89
C ASP A 216 14.40 -1.48 25.82
N ILE A 217 14.58 -1.89 24.56
CA ILE A 217 14.24 -1.10 23.36
C ILE A 217 12.83 -1.49 22.93
N LYS A 218 11.95 -0.50 22.82
CA LYS A 218 10.54 -0.69 22.46
C LYS A 218 10.16 0.14 21.23
N THR A 219 9.09 -0.28 20.59
CA THR A 219 8.55 0.43 19.42
C THR A 219 7.09 0.81 19.65
N ASN A 220 6.74 2.03 19.23
CA ASN A 220 5.36 2.49 19.11
C ASN A 220 5.03 2.72 17.62
N VAL A 221 3.83 2.34 17.22
CA VAL A 221 3.27 2.70 15.90
C VAL A 221 2.16 3.71 16.13
N VAL A 222 2.28 4.91 15.56
CA VAL A 222 1.37 6.04 15.76
C VAL A 222 0.73 6.45 14.44
N PHE A 223 -0.55 6.77 14.49
CA PHE A 223 -1.34 7.20 13.35
C PHE A 223 -1.80 8.64 13.51
N TYR A 224 -1.62 9.41 12.46
CA TYR A 224 -2.04 10.80 12.35
C TYR A 224 -3.09 10.95 11.26
N ASN A 225 -4.02 11.87 11.45
CA ASN A 225 -5.06 12.18 10.48
C ASN A 225 -5.09 13.69 10.22
N PHE A 226 -4.86 14.10 8.98
CA PHE A 226 -4.83 15.50 8.56
C PHE A 226 -6.17 16.01 8.00
N SER A 227 -7.19 15.12 7.94
CA SER A 227 -8.55 15.50 7.58
C SER A 227 -9.27 16.23 8.73
N GLU A 228 -10.53 16.57 8.54
CA GLU A 228 -11.37 17.21 9.57
C GLU A 228 -11.44 16.42 10.89
N VAL A 229 -11.42 15.09 10.82
CA VAL A 229 -11.41 14.23 12.02
C VAL A 229 -10.21 14.53 12.90
N GLY A 230 -9.02 14.54 12.33
CA GLY A 230 -7.80 14.80 13.11
C GLY A 230 -7.65 16.25 13.56
N GLN A 231 -8.43 17.20 13.04
CA GLN A 231 -8.42 18.58 13.54
C GLN A 231 -8.92 18.70 14.96
N ASN A 232 -9.75 17.76 15.40
CA ASN A 232 -10.30 17.71 16.76
C ASN A 232 -9.42 16.94 17.74
N GLU A 233 -8.34 16.31 17.24
CA GLU A 233 -7.42 15.52 18.05
C GLU A 233 -6.14 16.29 18.36
N THR A 234 -5.58 16.05 19.54
CA THR A 234 -4.32 16.65 19.96
C THR A 234 -3.21 16.18 19.02
N GLU A 235 -2.47 17.15 18.45
CA GLU A 235 -1.38 16.89 17.49
C GLU A 235 -1.77 16.01 16.29
N ARG A 236 -3.09 15.93 16.00
CA ARG A 236 -3.66 15.08 14.94
C ARG A 236 -3.47 13.58 15.15
N VAL A 237 -3.11 13.14 16.35
CA VAL A 237 -2.95 11.73 16.69
C VAL A 237 -4.31 11.08 16.83
N VAL A 238 -4.63 10.11 15.97
CA VAL A 238 -5.90 9.37 16.00
C VAL A 238 -5.76 7.98 16.61
N GLY A 239 -4.54 7.52 16.89
CA GLY A 239 -4.31 6.25 17.59
C GLY A 239 -2.84 5.89 17.67
N GLY A 240 -2.52 5.04 18.62
CA GLY A 240 -1.18 4.51 18.84
C GLY A 240 -1.24 3.06 19.34
N PHE A 241 -0.24 2.28 18.95
CA PHE A 241 -0.08 0.87 19.30
C PHE A 241 1.31 0.66 19.88
N ASN A 242 1.37 0.19 21.12
CA ASN A 242 2.60 -0.02 21.90
C ASN A 242 2.79 -1.46 22.37
N HIS A 243 2.09 -2.42 21.74
CA HIS A 243 2.11 -3.82 22.13
C HIS A 243 3.33 -4.59 21.60
N TYR A 244 4.26 -3.91 20.93
CA TYR A 244 5.48 -4.47 20.34
C TYR A 244 6.60 -4.59 21.41
N ASN A 245 6.37 -5.42 22.44
CA ASN A 245 7.29 -5.49 23.58
C ASN A 245 8.62 -6.19 23.26
N ASP A 246 8.61 -7.13 22.31
CA ASP A 246 9.75 -8.00 22.00
C ASP A 246 10.13 -7.95 20.51
N THR A 247 9.75 -6.88 19.83
CA THR A 247 10.03 -6.73 18.40
C THR A 247 10.24 -5.25 18.02
N LEU A 248 11.24 -5.02 17.20
CA LEU A 248 11.47 -3.70 16.60
C LEU A 248 10.64 -3.60 15.31
N VAL A 249 9.78 -2.61 15.21
CA VAL A 249 9.04 -2.28 13.97
C VAL A 249 9.86 -1.25 13.20
N GLY A 250 10.59 -1.74 12.19
CA GLY A 250 11.51 -0.92 11.41
C GLY A 250 10.94 -0.34 10.13
N ASP A 251 9.78 -0.82 9.68
CA ASP A 251 9.16 -0.38 8.41
C ASP A 251 7.65 -0.25 8.58
N VAL A 252 7.08 0.82 8.05
CA VAL A 252 5.64 1.06 8.02
C VAL A 252 5.21 1.54 6.63
N GLN A 253 4.10 1.03 6.12
CA GLN A 253 3.64 1.37 4.78
C GLN A 253 2.13 1.43 4.67
N PHE A 254 1.61 2.45 3.95
CA PHE A 254 0.25 2.43 3.44
C PHE A 254 0.16 1.55 2.20
N LEU A 255 -0.70 0.54 2.23
CA LEU A 255 -1.05 -0.28 1.06
C LEU A 255 -2.21 0.35 0.27
N SER A 256 -3.02 1.17 0.93
CA SER A 256 -4.10 1.96 0.35
C SER A 256 -4.44 3.10 1.31
N ASN A 257 -5.36 4.01 0.95
CA ASN A 257 -5.79 5.10 1.84
C ASN A 257 -6.39 4.62 3.18
N ASN A 258 -6.76 3.34 3.29
CA ASN A 258 -7.44 2.81 4.47
C ASN A 258 -6.78 1.55 5.06
N ILE A 259 -5.67 1.09 4.51
CA ILE A 259 -4.93 -0.08 4.99
C ILE A 259 -3.46 0.29 5.09
N ALA A 260 -2.90 0.07 6.27
CA ALA A 260 -1.46 0.19 6.50
C ALA A 260 -0.91 -1.09 7.13
N VAL A 261 0.38 -1.30 6.96
CA VAL A 261 1.13 -2.39 7.59
C VAL A 261 2.29 -1.83 8.39
N ALA A 262 2.61 -2.53 9.47
CA ALA A 262 3.82 -2.32 10.25
C ALA A 262 4.60 -3.64 10.26
N VAL A 263 5.85 -3.59 9.83
CA VAL A 263 6.71 -4.76 9.68
C VAL A 263 7.77 -4.73 10.79
N GLY A 264 7.63 -5.68 11.70
CA GLY A 264 8.59 -5.92 12.76
C GLY A 264 9.48 -7.13 12.46
N GLU A 265 10.47 -7.35 13.31
CA GLU A 265 11.42 -8.48 13.17
C GLU A 265 10.72 -9.84 13.16
N ASN A 266 9.66 -10.01 13.92
CA ASN A 266 8.94 -11.28 14.10
C ASN A 266 7.43 -11.17 13.88
N VAL A 267 6.91 -10.00 13.49
CA VAL A 267 5.47 -9.76 13.30
C VAL A 267 5.23 -8.80 12.15
N ILE A 268 4.15 -9.05 11.41
CA ILE A 268 3.55 -8.10 10.47
C ILE A 268 2.16 -7.79 10.99
N SER A 269 1.93 -6.53 11.33
CA SER A 269 0.63 -6.03 11.78
C SER A 269 -0.08 -5.30 10.66
N ILE A 270 -1.33 -5.65 10.40
CA ILE A 270 -2.19 -5.05 9.38
C ILE A 270 -3.24 -4.21 10.09
N TYR A 271 -3.28 -2.93 9.74
CA TYR A 271 -4.20 -1.95 10.28
C TYR A 271 -5.22 -1.49 9.26
N LYS A 272 -6.46 -1.33 9.71
CA LYS A 272 -7.51 -0.69 8.95
C LYS A 272 -7.80 0.68 9.55
N ILE A 273 -7.75 1.70 8.70
CA ILE A 273 -7.87 3.09 9.12
C ILE A 273 -9.00 3.73 8.32
N LYS A 274 -10.15 3.93 8.95
CA LYS A 274 -11.19 4.80 8.41
C LYS A 274 -10.96 6.22 8.94
N GLU A 275 -11.50 6.52 10.09
CA GLU A 275 -11.26 7.74 10.86
C GLU A 275 -10.17 7.49 11.91
N TYR A 276 -10.32 6.39 12.66
CA TYR A 276 -9.40 5.89 13.66
C TYR A 276 -8.83 4.54 13.26
N PRO A 277 -7.57 4.23 13.62
CA PRO A 277 -6.94 2.96 13.28
C PRO A 277 -7.47 1.82 14.16
N SER A 278 -7.55 0.63 13.58
CA SER A 278 -7.81 -0.62 14.28
C SER A 278 -6.87 -1.69 13.79
N LEU A 279 -6.33 -2.49 14.71
CA LEU A 279 -5.56 -3.68 14.36
C LEU A 279 -6.52 -4.73 13.77
N GLU A 280 -6.34 -5.08 12.51
CA GLU A 280 -7.17 -6.05 11.80
C GLU A 280 -6.60 -7.46 11.93
N LYS A 281 -5.28 -7.57 11.81
CA LYS A 281 -4.60 -8.87 11.84
C LYS A 281 -3.13 -8.72 12.20
N GLU A 282 -2.62 -9.71 12.93
CA GLU A 282 -1.19 -9.93 13.11
C GLU A 282 -0.77 -11.28 12.50
N ILE A 283 0.38 -11.27 11.86
CA ILE A 283 1.00 -12.45 11.26
C ILE A 283 2.35 -12.61 11.94
N SER A 284 2.50 -13.64 12.76
CA SER A 284 3.79 -13.96 13.38
C SER A 284 4.71 -14.55 12.33
N CYS A 285 5.86 -13.92 12.12
CA CYS A 285 6.92 -14.37 11.23
C CYS A 285 7.97 -15.05 12.07
N LEU A 286 7.95 -16.39 12.16
CA LEU A 286 9.08 -17.13 12.70
C LEU A 286 10.19 -17.10 11.63
N LEU A 287 11.21 -16.27 11.83
CA LEU A 287 12.47 -16.41 11.10
C LEU A 287 13.08 -17.76 11.50
N TYR A 288 12.85 -18.76 10.68
CA TYR A 288 13.67 -19.97 10.73
C TYR A 288 15.09 -19.56 10.34
N THR A 289 15.93 -19.30 11.31
CA THR A 289 17.38 -19.37 11.08
C THR A 289 17.67 -20.84 10.75
N SER A 290 17.85 -21.12 9.46
CA SER A 290 18.36 -22.44 9.07
C SER A 290 19.68 -22.63 9.80
N PRO A 291 19.90 -23.76 10.51
CA PRO A 291 21.15 -24.00 11.20
C PRO A 291 22.28 -23.85 10.19
N SER A 292 23.30 -23.08 10.56
CA SER A 292 24.50 -22.89 9.75
C SER A 292 25.06 -24.27 9.36
N PRO A 293 25.56 -24.45 8.13
CA PRO A 293 26.24 -25.71 7.75
C PRO A 293 27.39 -26.10 8.67
N ARG A 294 27.85 -25.19 9.54
CA ARG A 294 28.90 -25.44 10.56
C ARG A 294 28.40 -26.16 11.82
N ASP A 295 27.09 -26.20 12.07
CA ASP A 295 26.50 -26.85 13.24
C ASP A 295 26.13 -28.31 12.98
N ARG A 296 26.51 -28.88 11.84
CA ARG A 296 26.47 -30.32 11.55
C ARG A 296 27.88 -30.91 11.73
N GLY A 297 28.30 -30.94 12.97
CA GLY A 297 29.47 -31.70 13.40
C GLY A 297 29.08 -33.11 13.88
#